data_e38876296b968347fc0fb8a64ff3b92c
#
_entry.id   e38876296b968347fc0fb8a64ff3b92c
#
_cell.length_a   1.000
_cell.length_b   1.000
_cell.length_c   1.000
_cell.angle_alpha   90.00
_cell.angle_beta   90.00
_cell.angle_gamma   90.00
#
_symmetry.space_group_name_H-M   'P 1'
#
loop_
_entity.id
_entity.type
_entity.pdbx_description
1 polymer ?
#
loop_
_entity_poly.entity_id
_entity_poly.type
_entity_poly.pdbx_seq_one_letter_code
_entity_poly.pdbx_strand_id
1 'polypeptide(L)'
;MYLLDTNTLIYFFKDIGNVAETLLSKSPKNISIPSIVLYELEVGIAKSNNPKKRKKQLEALTSRITVHPFTSREAEVAAMIRADLEKQGTPIGPCDTLIAGTALSLN
;
A
#
# COMPACT_ATOMS: atom_id res chain seq x y z
N MET A 1 -6.54 -11.14 6.87
CA MET A 1 -5.59 -10.51 5.93
C MET A 1 -5.27 -9.10 6.40
N TYR A 2 -4.01 -8.73 6.40
CA TYR A 2 -3.57 -7.39 6.77
C TYR A 2 -3.17 -6.64 5.50
N LEU A 3 -3.84 -5.54 5.23
CA LEU A 3 -3.52 -4.67 4.09
C LEU A 3 -2.70 -3.49 4.61
N LEU A 4 -1.46 -3.36 4.11
CA LEU A 4 -0.55 -2.33 4.56
C LEU A 4 -0.69 -1.07 3.71
N ASP A 5 -0.62 0.09 4.37
CA ASP A 5 -0.59 1.38 3.69
C ASP A 5 0.86 1.87 3.51
N THR A 6 1.01 2.97 2.79
CA THR A 6 2.32 3.55 2.48
C THR A 6 3.09 3.96 3.74
N ASN A 7 2.40 4.55 4.73
CA ASN A 7 3.05 5.02 5.95
C ASN A 7 3.65 3.87 6.75
N THR A 8 2.92 2.76 6.89
CA THR A 8 3.41 1.58 7.58
C THR A 8 4.68 1.05 6.92
N LEU A 9 4.72 1.03 5.59
CA LEU A 9 5.89 0.55 4.86
C LEU A 9 7.08 1.51 4.94
N ILE A 10 6.83 2.81 4.99
CA ILE A 10 7.90 3.79 5.22
C ILE A 10 8.55 3.51 6.57
N TYR A 11 7.77 3.29 7.61
CA TYR A 11 8.31 2.94 8.94
C TYR A 11 9.06 1.61 8.92
N PHE A 12 8.58 0.63 8.17
CA PHE A 12 9.28 -0.64 7.97
C PHE A 12 10.69 -0.41 7.42
N PHE A 13 10.83 0.38 6.35
CA PHE A 13 12.13 0.64 5.74
C PHE A 13 13.06 1.46 6.63
N LYS A 14 12.53 2.30 7.50
CA LYS A 14 13.30 3.09 8.44
C LYS A 14 13.55 2.38 9.77
N ASP A 15 12.95 1.21 9.95
CA ASP A 15 13.03 0.40 11.18
C ASP A 15 12.63 1.20 12.44
N ILE A 16 11.58 1.98 12.32
CA ILE A 16 11.08 2.82 13.41
C ILE A 16 10.09 2.01 14.25
N GLY A 17 10.29 1.99 15.57
CA GLY A 17 9.32 1.45 16.51
C GLY A 17 9.08 -0.04 16.38
N ASN A 18 10.07 -0.81 15.95
CA ASN A 18 9.96 -2.26 15.78
C ASN A 18 8.90 -2.69 14.77
N VAL A 19 8.57 -1.82 13.80
CA VAL A 19 7.57 -2.14 12.78
C VAL A 19 7.98 -3.37 11.97
N ALA A 20 9.28 -3.47 11.64
CA ALA A 20 9.80 -4.61 10.89
C ALA A 20 9.56 -5.93 11.64
N GLU A 21 9.88 -5.97 12.94
CA GLU A 21 9.65 -7.16 13.76
C GLU A 21 8.17 -7.50 13.87
N THR A 22 7.34 -6.49 14.10
CA THR A 22 5.90 -6.67 14.21
C THR A 22 5.31 -7.26 12.93
N LEU A 23 5.70 -6.74 11.76
CA LEU A 23 5.23 -7.26 10.49
C LEU A 23 5.72 -8.69 10.24
N LEU A 24 6.99 -8.97 10.53
CA LEU A 24 7.56 -10.31 10.31
C LEU A 24 7.05 -11.34 11.31
N SER A 25 6.56 -10.91 12.49
CA SER A 25 5.97 -11.82 13.47
C SER A 25 4.59 -12.32 13.02
N LYS A 26 3.94 -11.62 12.10
CA LYS A 26 2.68 -12.04 11.52
C LYS A 26 2.93 -13.04 10.40
N SER A 27 1.96 -13.90 10.13
CA SER A 27 2.08 -14.82 8.99
C SER A 27 2.21 -14.00 7.70
N PRO A 28 3.31 -14.11 6.95
CA PRO A 28 3.49 -13.33 5.72
C PRO A 28 2.38 -13.56 4.69
N LYS A 29 1.77 -14.73 4.69
CA LYS A 29 0.65 -15.07 3.80
C LYS A 29 -0.58 -14.22 4.05
N ASN A 30 -0.70 -13.65 5.26
CA ASN A 30 -1.85 -12.83 5.64
C ASN A 30 -1.59 -11.33 5.43
N ILE A 31 -0.40 -10.97 4.97
CA ILE A 31 -0.04 -9.59 4.73
C ILE A 31 -0.14 -9.30 3.23
N SER A 32 -0.78 -8.20 2.90
CA SER A 32 -0.94 -7.78 1.51
C SER A 32 -0.69 -6.28 1.39
N ILE A 33 -0.19 -5.85 0.24
CA ILE A 33 -0.13 -4.44 -0.09
C ILE A 33 -0.90 -4.19 -1.39
N PRO A 34 -1.66 -3.09 -1.47
CA PRO A 34 -2.26 -2.70 -2.75
C PRO A 34 -1.19 -2.39 -3.78
N SER A 35 -1.43 -2.71 -5.04
CA SER A 35 -0.51 -2.37 -6.12
C SER A 35 -0.28 -0.85 -6.23
N ILE A 36 -1.27 -0.04 -5.83
CA ILE A 36 -1.13 1.41 -5.78
C ILE A 36 -0.08 1.83 -4.74
N VAL A 37 -0.04 1.15 -3.59
CA VAL A 37 0.99 1.40 -2.57
C VAL A 37 2.36 1.01 -3.12
N LEU A 38 2.45 -0.10 -3.83
CA LEU A 38 3.70 -0.51 -4.48
C LEU A 38 4.18 0.57 -5.46
N TYR A 39 3.27 1.14 -6.25
CA TYR A 39 3.58 2.25 -7.15
C TYR A 39 4.17 3.44 -6.39
N GLU A 40 3.53 3.85 -5.28
CA GLU A 40 4.03 4.97 -4.49
C GLU A 40 5.43 4.71 -3.90
N LEU A 41 5.66 3.47 -3.45
CA LEU A 41 6.98 3.06 -2.95
C LEU A 41 8.04 3.09 -4.04
N GLU A 42 7.71 2.64 -5.24
CA GLU A 42 8.64 2.68 -6.37
C GLU A 42 8.99 4.12 -6.76
N VAL A 43 8.01 5.03 -6.72
CA VAL A 43 8.27 6.46 -6.94
C VAL A 43 9.25 6.99 -5.89
N GLY A 44 9.01 6.65 -4.62
CA GLY A 44 9.90 7.06 -3.52
C GLY A 44 11.32 6.53 -3.68
N ILE A 45 11.46 5.28 -4.14
CA ILE A 45 12.77 4.68 -4.41
C ILE A 45 13.48 5.43 -5.53
N ALA A 46 12.80 5.72 -6.62
CA ALA A 46 13.38 6.43 -7.77
C ALA A 46 13.89 7.81 -7.37
N LYS A 47 13.28 8.45 -6.38
CA LYS A 47 13.68 9.77 -5.88
C LYS A 47 14.68 9.72 -4.74
N SER A 48 15.01 8.53 -4.22
CA SER A 48 15.86 8.41 -3.04
C SER A 48 17.35 8.58 -3.37
N ASN A 49 18.15 8.81 -2.32
CA ASN A 49 19.61 8.93 -2.45
C ASN A 49 20.29 7.58 -2.65
N ASN A 50 19.60 6.48 -2.34
CA ASN A 50 20.15 5.13 -2.48
C ASN A 50 19.10 4.18 -3.06
N PRO A 51 18.75 4.34 -4.35
CA PRO A 51 17.70 3.54 -4.95
C PRO A 51 18.00 2.04 -4.96
N LYS A 52 19.25 1.64 -5.15
CA LYS A 52 19.61 0.23 -5.18
C LYS A 52 19.32 -0.47 -3.86
N LYS A 53 19.70 0.16 -2.74
CA LYS A 53 19.44 -0.38 -1.40
C LYS A 53 17.95 -0.48 -1.12
N ARG A 54 17.21 0.59 -1.44
CA ARG A 54 15.76 0.64 -1.21
C ARG A 54 15.03 -0.38 -2.08
N LYS A 55 15.47 -0.56 -3.33
CA LYS A 55 14.87 -1.56 -4.21
C LYS A 55 15.06 -2.97 -3.67
N LYS A 56 16.24 -3.30 -3.16
CA LYS A 56 16.50 -4.60 -2.54
C LYS A 56 15.61 -4.84 -1.33
N GLN A 57 15.41 -3.81 -0.49
CA GLN A 57 14.52 -3.91 0.65
C GLN A 57 13.09 -4.18 0.22
N LEU A 58 12.62 -3.50 -0.82
CA LEU A 58 11.27 -3.70 -1.34
C LEU A 58 11.11 -5.10 -1.93
N GLU A 59 12.07 -5.56 -2.71
CA GLU A 59 12.04 -6.91 -3.30
C GLU A 59 12.01 -7.99 -2.22
N ALA A 60 12.79 -7.82 -1.16
CA ALA A 60 12.78 -8.76 -0.03
C ALA A 60 11.40 -8.80 0.63
N LEU A 61 10.75 -7.65 0.79
CA LEU A 61 9.40 -7.60 1.36
C LEU A 61 8.37 -8.24 0.44
N THR A 62 8.35 -7.86 -0.84
CA THR A 62 7.32 -8.32 -1.77
C THR A 62 7.46 -9.80 -2.11
N SER A 63 8.64 -10.40 -1.90
CA SER A 63 8.82 -11.85 -2.05
C SER A 63 8.11 -12.65 -0.96
N ARG A 64 7.75 -12.02 0.15
CA ARG A 64 7.16 -12.68 1.34
C ARG A 64 5.68 -12.40 1.52
N ILE A 65 5.14 -11.39 0.87
CA ILE A 65 3.76 -10.94 1.03
C ILE A 65 3.05 -10.94 -0.32
N THR A 66 1.75 -10.71 -0.29
CA THR A 66 0.95 -10.61 -1.51
C THR A 66 0.82 -9.16 -1.95
N VAL A 67 0.98 -8.92 -3.24
CA VAL A 67 0.62 -7.63 -3.84
C VAL A 67 -0.79 -7.78 -4.42
N HIS A 68 -1.74 -7.02 -3.87
CA HIS A 68 -3.13 -7.11 -4.32
C HIS A 68 -3.33 -6.24 -5.56
N PRO A 69 -3.80 -6.80 -6.68
CA PRO A 69 -3.93 -6.05 -7.93
C PRO A 69 -5.10 -5.07 -7.87
N PHE A 70 -5.02 -4.03 -8.70
CA PHE A 70 -6.10 -3.08 -8.90
C PHE A 70 -6.80 -3.44 -10.21
N THR A 71 -7.91 -4.16 -10.09
CA THR A 71 -8.68 -4.65 -11.23
C THR A 71 -9.96 -3.83 -11.40
N SER A 72 -10.83 -4.25 -12.31
CA SER A 72 -12.12 -3.57 -12.53
C SER A 72 -12.99 -3.55 -11.27
N ARG A 73 -12.89 -4.58 -10.43
CA ARG A 73 -13.64 -4.59 -9.16
C ARG A 73 -13.21 -3.46 -8.24
N GLU A 74 -11.90 -3.29 -8.05
CA GLU A 74 -11.36 -2.21 -7.23
C GLU A 74 -11.67 -0.85 -7.83
N ALA A 75 -11.64 -0.76 -9.16
CA ALA A 75 -11.99 0.48 -9.87
C ALA A 75 -13.43 0.90 -9.61
N GLU A 76 -14.36 -0.04 -9.65
CA GLU A 76 -15.77 0.25 -9.36
C GLU A 76 -15.97 0.75 -7.94
N VAL A 77 -15.35 0.08 -6.96
CA VAL A 77 -15.47 0.48 -5.55
C VAL A 77 -14.83 1.85 -5.33
N ALA A 78 -13.65 2.07 -5.87
CA ALA A 78 -12.96 3.36 -5.75
C ALA A 78 -13.77 4.50 -6.37
N ALA A 79 -14.40 4.24 -7.53
CA ALA A 79 -15.24 5.24 -8.19
C ALA A 79 -16.44 5.63 -7.33
N MET A 80 -17.07 4.67 -6.66
CA MET A 80 -18.17 4.92 -5.74
C MET A 80 -17.73 5.78 -4.55
N ILE A 81 -16.57 5.45 -3.99
CA ILE A 81 -16.01 6.22 -2.87
C ILE A 81 -15.75 7.65 -3.30
N ARG A 82 -15.10 7.83 -4.45
CA ARG A 82 -14.79 9.18 -4.96
C ARG A 82 -16.07 10.00 -5.19
N ALA A 83 -17.05 9.39 -5.83
CA ALA A 83 -18.32 10.07 -6.10
C ALA A 83 -19.03 10.51 -4.82
N ASP A 84 -19.05 9.63 -3.82
CA ASP A 84 -19.67 9.94 -2.53
C ASP A 84 -18.93 11.06 -1.79
N LEU A 85 -17.60 11.02 -1.78
CA LEU A 85 -16.80 12.04 -1.10
C LEU A 85 -16.91 13.41 -1.78
N GLU A 86 -16.92 13.44 -3.11
CA GLU A 86 -17.12 14.69 -3.85
C GLU A 86 -18.50 15.26 -3.61
N LYS A 87 -19.53 14.41 -3.55
CA LYS A 87 -20.90 14.81 -3.28
C LYS A 87 -21.04 15.42 -1.88
N GLN A 88 -20.28 14.89 -0.92
CA GLN A 88 -20.27 15.40 0.46
C GLN A 88 -19.37 16.63 0.63
N GLY A 89 -18.60 17.00 -0.39
CA GLY A 89 -17.67 18.10 -0.32
C GLY A 89 -16.39 17.79 0.45
N THR A 90 -16.03 16.49 0.59
CA THR A 90 -14.86 16.04 1.34
C THR A 90 -13.97 15.12 0.51
N PRO A 91 -13.48 15.59 -0.68
CA PRO A 91 -12.63 14.75 -1.51
C PRO A 91 -11.28 14.45 -0.84
N ILE A 92 -10.71 13.29 -1.19
CA ILE A 92 -9.35 12.92 -0.80
C ILE A 92 -8.48 12.77 -2.04
N GLY A 93 -7.16 12.62 -1.85
CA GLY A 93 -6.24 12.47 -2.97
C GLY A 93 -6.54 11.25 -3.84
N PRO A 94 -6.15 11.28 -5.13
CA PRO A 94 -6.43 10.17 -6.05
C PRO A 94 -5.88 8.82 -5.57
N CYS A 95 -4.62 8.78 -5.15
CA CYS A 95 -4.01 7.54 -4.67
C CYS A 95 -4.70 7.01 -3.42
N ASP A 96 -5.06 7.91 -2.50
CA ASP A 96 -5.79 7.52 -1.28
C ASP A 96 -7.15 6.93 -1.61
N THR A 97 -7.83 7.47 -2.61
CA THR A 97 -9.11 6.93 -3.09
C THR A 97 -8.93 5.50 -3.63
N LEU A 98 -7.88 5.27 -4.41
CA LEU A 98 -7.59 3.95 -5.00
C LEU A 98 -7.23 2.93 -3.91
N ILE A 99 -6.47 3.35 -2.90
CA ILE A 99 -6.11 2.49 -1.77
C ILE A 99 -7.37 2.15 -0.97
N ALA A 100 -8.22 3.13 -0.68
CA ALA A 100 -9.48 2.91 0.04
C ALA A 100 -10.39 1.94 -0.72
N GLY A 101 -10.48 2.10 -2.05
CA GLY A 101 -11.26 1.20 -2.89
C GLY A 101 -10.76 -0.23 -2.84
N THR A 102 -9.44 -0.40 -2.82
CA THR A 102 -8.82 -1.71 -2.71
C THR A 102 -9.14 -2.35 -1.36
N ALA A 103 -8.99 -1.59 -0.28
CA ALA A 103 -9.26 -2.08 1.08
C ALA A 103 -10.73 -2.50 1.23
N LEU A 104 -11.65 -1.69 0.74
CA LEU A 104 -13.08 -1.97 0.85
C LEU A 104 -13.48 -3.18 0.01
N SER A 105 -12.88 -3.37 -1.16
CA SER A 105 -13.19 -4.50 -2.03
C SER A 105 -12.76 -5.85 -1.43
N LEU A 106 -11.87 -5.84 -0.44
CA LEU A 106 -11.40 -7.06 0.23
C LEU A 106 -12.32 -7.51 1.37
N ASN A 107 -13.29 -6.71 1.74
CA ASN A 107 -14.23 -7.06 2.82
C ASN A 107 -15.48 -7.76 2.28
#